data_455564a365f07309419aeeaabb304740
#
_entry.id   455564a365f07309419aeeaabb304740
#
_cell.length_a   1.000
_cell.length_b   1.000
_cell.length_c   1.000
_cell.angle_alpha   90.00
_cell.angle_beta   90.00
_cell.angle_gamma   90.00
#
_symmetry.space_group_name_H-M   'P 1'
#
loop_
_entity.id
_entity.type
_entity.pdbx_description
1 polymer ?
#
loop_
_entity_poly.entity_id
_entity_poly.type
_entity_poly.pdbx_seq_one_letter_code
_entity_poly.pdbx_strand_id
1 'polypeptide(L)'
;MIIEENSMGLFDLFKKKEKAAQATQTKKHEGTIPQTKKGDYQPEEYYTDVVAEGTAFEKRVISFEERKKTAIPSARGLYPAEILLLEYCSKGAYPGPKNGYPGFWWFEYGIRNVDVVLKNLEERGYIAFASAKESVNDLTVSQLKELLMEHGESTTGKKAELVARVSDTISEETLLSAGVRPKYRLTETGAQELSENAYVPYMHKAPNKTTEDTRFGLTFNVWSINKLLGSGDKSNWKKIVDEQERKINKEIADRNDAFMKDLKKIDPEGYRVLKTQDQQIEAVQKAKEKFNEDRDIDTYIAFWETLWKNGGLKFEGAGWHFELPDLYIKSKRYDDALAFVTKLKKQKPTYAHKADAYIKKIEELKAKQMAKKKN
;
A
#
# COMPACT_ATOMS: atom_id res chain seq x y z
N MET A 1 1.86 -8.83 -28.19
CA MET A 1 1.88 -7.37 -28.36
C MET A 1 2.95 -6.87 -27.43
N ILE A 2 4.11 -6.57 -28.03
CA ILE A 2 5.36 -6.17 -27.33
C ILE A 2 5.15 -4.73 -26.91
N ILE A 3 5.18 -4.46 -25.61
CA ILE A 3 5.29 -3.10 -25.11
C ILE A 3 6.79 -2.79 -25.12
N GLU A 4 7.21 -2.08 -26.17
CA GLU A 4 8.50 -1.38 -26.15
C GLU A 4 8.45 -0.34 -25.02
N GLU A 5 9.22 -0.58 -23.97
CA GLU A 5 9.62 0.47 -23.05
C GLU A 5 10.55 1.45 -23.79
N ASN A 6 9.94 2.40 -24.48
CA ASN A 6 10.66 3.61 -24.84
C ASN A 6 10.99 4.33 -23.53
N SER A 7 12.27 4.41 -23.22
CA SER A 7 12.78 5.28 -22.16
C SER A 7 12.56 6.73 -22.59
N MET A 8 11.36 7.24 -22.32
CA MET A 8 11.10 8.68 -22.45
C MET A 8 11.89 9.40 -21.36
N GLY A 9 12.67 10.38 -21.75
CA GLY A 9 13.39 11.25 -20.80
C GLY A 9 12.43 11.91 -19.81
N LEU A 10 12.97 12.32 -18.66
CA LEU A 10 12.20 12.98 -17.60
C LEU A 10 11.41 14.19 -18.15
N PHE A 11 12.01 14.94 -19.07
CA PHE A 11 11.40 16.08 -19.76
C PHE A 11 10.17 15.69 -20.57
N ASP A 12 10.20 14.56 -21.26
CA ASP A 12 9.05 14.07 -22.04
C ASP A 12 7.93 13.56 -21.13
N LEU A 13 8.28 12.94 -20.02
CA LEU A 13 7.35 12.56 -18.97
C LEU A 13 6.64 13.77 -18.35
N PHE A 14 7.37 14.85 -18.09
CA PHE A 14 6.80 16.07 -17.53
C PHE A 14 6.00 16.86 -18.56
N LYS A 15 6.48 17.01 -19.81
CA LYS A 15 5.72 17.65 -20.92
C LYS A 15 4.42 16.93 -21.26
N LYS A 16 4.42 15.59 -21.23
CA LYS A 16 3.19 14.81 -21.41
C LYS A 16 2.21 15.02 -20.26
N LYS A 17 2.74 15.27 -19.05
CA LYS A 17 1.94 15.66 -17.88
C LYS A 17 1.37 17.07 -17.98
N GLU A 18 2.08 18.03 -18.57
CA GLU A 18 1.58 19.40 -18.75
C GLU A 18 0.45 19.51 -19.79
N LYS A 19 0.59 18.86 -20.95
CA LYS A 19 -0.48 18.85 -21.97
C LYS A 19 -1.80 18.29 -21.44
N ALA A 20 -1.74 17.31 -20.51
CA ALA A 20 -2.94 16.77 -19.88
C ALA A 20 -3.45 17.67 -18.73
N ALA A 21 -2.59 18.50 -18.09
CA ALA A 21 -3.02 19.46 -17.07
C ALA A 21 -3.72 20.67 -17.70
N GLN A 22 -3.25 21.17 -18.85
CA GLN A 22 -3.89 22.24 -19.59
C GLN A 22 -5.27 21.84 -20.16
N ALA A 23 -5.44 20.57 -20.54
CA ALA A 23 -6.73 20.06 -20.99
C ALA A 23 -7.78 19.93 -19.86
N THR A 24 -7.34 19.92 -18.60
CA THR A 24 -8.22 19.80 -17.42
C THR A 24 -8.57 21.15 -16.80
N GLN A 25 -7.86 22.24 -17.15
CA GLN A 25 -8.15 23.59 -16.66
C GLN A 25 -9.35 24.27 -17.32
N THR A 26 -9.96 23.70 -18.34
CA THR A 26 -11.06 24.30 -19.09
C THR A 26 -12.46 23.84 -18.65
N LYS A 27 -12.62 23.22 -17.50
CA LYS A 27 -13.93 23.08 -16.86
C LYS A 27 -13.90 23.73 -15.48
N LYS A 28 -14.05 25.04 -15.45
CA LYS A 28 -14.49 25.77 -14.27
C LYS A 28 -15.90 25.27 -13.90
N HIS A 29 -15.98 24.39 -12.93
CA HIS A 29 -17.16 24.32 -12.10
C HIS A 29 -17.01 25.43 -11.05
N GLU A 30 -17.61 26.58 -11.34
CA GLU A 30 -17.97 27.60 -10.34
C GLU A 30 -19.10 27.04 -9.46
N GLY A 31 -18.77 26.06 -8.64
CA GLY A 31 -19.54 25.77 -7.44
C GLY A 31 -18.91 26.63 -6.34
N THR A 32 -19.65 27.56 -5.81
CA THR A 32 -19.31 28.33 -4.61
C THR A 32 -18.94 27.33 -3.53
N ILE A 33 -17.64 27.18 -3.22
CA ILE A 33 -17.17 26.39 -2.08
C ILE A 33 -17.71 27.14 -0.85
N PRO A 34 -18.55 26.51 0.01
CA PRO A 34 -18.96 27.14 1.23
C PRO A 34 -17.70 27.52 2.01
N GLN A 35 -17.55 28.81 2.35
CA GLN A 35 -16.49 29.21 3.26
C GLN A 35 -16.85 28.72 4.65
N THR A 36 -16.41 27.52 4.97
CA THR A 36 -16.51 26.97 6.32
C THR A 36 -15.59 27.77 7.23
N LYS A 37 -16.17 28.38 8.25
CA LYS A 37 -15.41 29.08 9.28
C LYS A 37 -14.50 28.06 10.00
N LYS A 38 -13.30 28.52 10.34
CA LYS A 38 -12.33 27.76 11.12
C LYS A 38 -13.02 27.15 12.37
N GLY A 39 -13.26 25.83 12.37
CA GLY A 39 -13.89 25.11 13.49
C GLY A 39 -15.29 24.50 13.24
N ASP A 40 -16.00 24.87 12.17
CA ASP A 40 -17.38 24.41 11.92
C ASP A 40 -17.45 23.23 10.93
N TYR A 41 -16.63 22.23 11.15
CA TYR A 41 -16.69 21.02 10.33
C TYR A 41 -17.77 20.08 10.85
N GLN A 42 -18.73 19.77 9.98
CA GLN A 42 -19.76 18.77 10.28
C GLN A 42 -19.38 17.45 9.62
N PRO A 43 -19.49 16.32 10.31
CA PRO A 43 -19.20 15.00 9.73
C PRO A 43 -19.96 14.72 8.44
N GLU A 44 -21.13 15.29 8.25
CA GLU A 44 -21.98 15.17 7.09
C GLU A 44 -21.34 15.71 5.80
N GLU A 45 -20.39 16.64 5.90
CA GLU A 45 -19.67 17.19 4.74
C GLU A 45 -18.65 16.21 4.17
N TYR A 46 -18.12 15.31 5.03
CA TYR A 46 -17.11 14.33 4.66
C TYR A 46 -17.66 12.95 4.39
N TYR A 47 -18.59 12.52 5.24
CA TYR A 47 -19.06 11.17 5.27
C TYR A 47 -20.35 11.01 4.50
N THR A 48 -20.26 10.38 3.36
CA THR A 48 -21.42 10.11 2.52
C THR A 48 -21.67 8.62 2.49
N ASP A 49 -22.93 8.23 2.38
CA ASP A 49 -23.26 6.88 2.02
C ASP A 49 -22.69 6.56 0.65
N VAL A 50 -21.83 5.58 0.64
CA VAL A 50 -21.29 5.02 -0.58
C VAL A 50 -21.99 3.70 -0.77
N VAL A 51 -23.05 3.72 -1.54
CA VAL A 51 -23.75 2.50 -1.91
C VAL A 51 -23.11 1.95 -3.16
N ALA A 52 -22.32 0.91 -3.01
CA ALA A 52 -21.87 0.07 -4.10
C ALA A 52 -22.89 -1.08 -4.23
N GLU A 53 -24.18 -0.75 -4.45
CA GLU A 53 -25.28 -1.72 -4.55
C GLU A 53 -24.92 -2.85 -5.51
N GLY A 54 -25.10 -4.09 -5.06
CA GLY A 54 -24.88 -5.27 -5.86
C GLY A 54 -23.42 -5.66 -6.10
N THR A 55 -22.45 -4.99 -5.49
CA THR A 55 -21.03 -5.36 -5.60
C THR A 55 -20.53 -6.12 -4.37
N ALA A 56 -19.40 -6.86 -4.53
CA ALA A 56 -18.73 -7.51 -3.40
C ALA A 56 -18.22 -6.52 -2.33
N PHE A 57 -18.19 -5.24 -2.65
CA PHE A 57 -17.77 -4.16 -1.75
C PHE A 57 -18.89 -3.65 -0.85
N GLU A 58 -20.15 -3.88 -1.20
CA GLU A 58 -21.32 -3.44 -0.44
C GLU A 58 -21.25 -3.85 1.04
N LYS A 59 -20.82 -5.07 1.31
CA LYS A 59 -20.65 -5.60 2.68
C LYS A 59 -19.45 -5.04 3.45
N ARG A 60 -18.56 -4.30 2.76
CA ARG A 60 -17.34 -3.72 3.37
C ARG A 60 -17.48 -2.24 3.65
N VAL A 61 -18.50 -1.61 3.13
CA VAL A 61 -18.73 -0.18 3.32
C VAL A 61 -19.36 0.05 4.68
N ILE A 62 -18.67 0.83 5.53
CA ILE A 62 -19.24 1.30 6.78
C ILE A 62 -20.30 2.33 6.43
N SER A 63 -21.55 2.13 6.89
CA SER A 63 -22.65 3.06 6.59
C SER A 63 -22.35 4.45 7.14
N PHE A 64 -22.96 5.48 6.54
CA PHE A 64 -22.87 6.85 7.04
C PHE A 64 -23.27 6.96 8.50
N GLU A 65 -24.38 6.34 8.88
CA GLU A 65 -24.86 6.34 10.26
C GLU A 65 -23.88 5.70 11.25
N GLU A 66 -23.19 4.64 10.84
CA GLU A 66 -22.19 4.02 11.71
C GLU A 66 -20.93 4.89 11.81
N ARG A 67 -20.50 5.51 10.71
CA ARG A 67 -19.39 6.46 10.71
C ARG A 67 -19.70 7.68 11.57
N LYS A 68 -20.92 8.21 11.48
CA LYS A 68 -21.35 9.33 12.30
C LYS A 68 -21.26 9.03 13.80
N LYS A 69 -21.64 7.83 14.22
CA LYS A 69 -21.53 7.38 15.63
C LYS A 69 -20.07 7.25 16.08
N THR A 70 -19.16 6.96 15.18
CA THR A 70 -17.75 6.68 15.47
C THR A 70 -16.81 7.77 14.99
N ALA A 71 -17.30 8.80 14.32
CA ALA A 71 -16.56 9.98 13.88
C ALA A 71 -16.26 10.93 15.04
N ILE A 72 -15.51 10.46 16.02
CA ILE A 72 -15.12 11.24 17.19
C ILE A 72 -13.89 12.07 16.83
N PRO A 73 -13.96 13.42 16.88
CA PRO A 73 -12.83 14.25 16.55
C PRO A 73 -11.72 14.17 17.59
N SER A 74 -10.51 14.53 17.20
CA SER A 74 -9.38 14.75 18.11
C SER A 74 -9.64 15.94 19.04
N ALA A 75 -8.74 16.17 19.98
CA ALA A 75 -8.80 17.34 20.87
C ALA A 75 -8.77 18.69 20.11
N ARG A 76 -8.16 18.72 18.91
CA ARG A 76 -8.13 19.90 18.02
C ARG A 76 -9.23 19.90 16.96
N GLY A 77 -10.16 18.98 17.03
CA GLY A 77 -11.31 18.90 16.14
C GLY A 77 -11.07 18.25 14.78
N LEU A 78 -10.00 17.45 14.60
CA LEU A 78 -9.78 16.66 13.38
C LEU A 78 -10.42 15.28 13.48
N TYR A 79 -11.12 14.89 12.43
CA TYR A 79 -11.69 13.56 12.31
C TYR A 79 -10.64 12.54 11.82
N PRO A 80 -10.84 11.23 12.03
CA PRO A 80 -9.88 10.20 11.62
C PRO A 80 -9.43 10.29 10.17
N ALA A 81 -10.33 10.65 9.24
CA ALA A 81 -9.99 10.82 7.84
C ALA A 81 -9.01 11.97 7.61
N GLU A 82 -9.18 13.09 8.32
CA GLU A 82 -8.27 14.24 8.24
C GLU A 82 -6.89 13.90 8.83
N ILE A 83 -6.87 13.20 9.96
CA ILE A 83 -5.62 12.71 10.57
C ILE A 83 -4.87 11.76 9.63
N LEU A 84 -5.60 10.90 8.91
CA LEU A 84 -4.98 10.04 7.92
C LEU A 84 -4.41 10.83 6.73
N LEU A 85 -5.06 11.92 6.31
CA LEU A 85 -4.52 12.82 5.30
C LEU A 85 -3.20 13.46 5.74
N LEU A 86 -3.07 13.84 7.03
CA LEU A 86 -1.79 14.31 7.57
C LEU A 86 -0.67 13.28 7.40
N GLU A 87 -0.94 12.00 7.63
CA GLU A 87 0.04 10.92 7.41
C GLU A 87 0.49 10.83 5.95
N TYR A 88 -0.41 11.00 4.99
CA TYR A 88 -0.06 11.01 3.57
C TYR A 88 0.71 12.28 3.17
N CYS A 89 0.35 13.43 3.74
CA CYS A 89 1.10 14.67 3.53
C CYS A 89 2.51 14.59 4.13
N SER A 90 2.69 13.96 5.31
CA SER A 90 4.00 13.77 5.92
C SER A 90 4.98 12.98 5.03
N LYS A 91 4.45 12.15 4.13
CA LYS A 91 5.22 11.33 3.19
C LYS A 91 5.37 11.98 1.81
N GLY A 92 4.91 13.22 1.63
CA GLY A 92 4.91 13.89 0.32
C GLY A 92 4.05 13.21 -0.73
N ALA A 93 3.00 12.49 -0.30
CA ALA A 93 2.13 11.78 -1.24
C ALA A 93 1.11 12.70 -1.93
N TYR A 94 0.76 13.83 -1.31
CA TYR A 94 -0.30 14.71 -1.78
C TYR A 94 0.17 16.13 -2.11
N PRO A 95 -0.48 16.80 -3.07
CA PRO A 95 -1.66 16.37 -3.83
C PRO A 95 -1.39 15.10 -4.66
N GLY A 96 -2.47 14.36 -4.91
CA GLY A 96 -2.42 13.04 -5.51
C GLY A 96 -1.96 13.01 -6.96
N PRO A 97 -1.72 11.82 -7.50
CA PRO A 97 -1.38 11.61 -8.90
C PRO A 97 -2.56 12.01 -9.81
N LYS A 98 -2.27 12.26 -11.09
CA LYS A 98 -3.27 12.64 -12.09
C LYS A 98 -4.45 11.66 -12.23
N ASN A 99 -4.25 10.40 -11.88
CA ASN A 99 -5.28 9.36 -11.97
C ASN A 99 -6.24 9.34 -10.76
N GLY A 100 -6.16 10.38 -9.92
CA GLY A 100 -7.00 10.51 -8.74
C GLY A 100 -6.40 9.88 -7.48
N TYR A 101 -7.20 9.90 -6.44
CA TYR A 101 -6.84 9.37 -5.13
C TYR A 101 -7.23 7.90 -5.01
N PRO A 102 -6.58 7.13 -4.11
CA PRO A 102 -6.98 5.76 -3.81
C PRO A 102 -8.46 5.67 -3.43
N GLY A 103 -9.12 4.61 -3.91
CA GLY A 103 -10.57 4.44 -3.71
C GLY A 103 -11.01 4.33 -2.26
N PHE A 104 -10.12 3.91 -1.34
CA PHE A 104 -10.45 3.80 0.08
C PHE A 104 -10.87 5.15 0.71
N TRP A 105 -10.43 6.28 0.18
CA TRP A 105 -10.92 7.59 0.63
C TRP A 105 -12.43 7.70 0.49
N TRP A 106 -12.93 7.15 -0.59
CA TRP A 106 -14.36 7.13 -0.87
C TRP A 106 -15.09 6.03 -0.09
N PHE A 107 -14.71 4.76 -0.27
CA PHE A 107 -15.51 3.66 0.28
C PHE A 107 -15.25 3.38 1.78
N GLU A 108 -14.05 3.68 2.31
CA GLU A 108 -13.75 3.47 3.73
C GLU A 108 -13.99 4.73 4.55
N TYR A 109 -13.52 5.88 4.05
CA TYR A 109 -13.60 7.15 4.77
C TYR A 109 -14.75 8.06 4.31
N GLY A 110 -15.42 7.78 3.21
CA GLY A 110 -16.56 8.54 2.69
C GLY A 110 -16.19 9.92 2.13
N ILE A 111 -14.93 10.17 1.86
CA ILE A 111 -14.46 11.45 1.31
C ILE A 111 -14.71 11.48 -0.20
N ARG A 112 -15.59 12.36 -0.65
CA ARG A 112 -15.89 12.55 -2.09
C ARG A 112 -14.78 13.29 -2.83
N ASN A 113 -14.20 14.29 -2.20
CA ASN A 113 -13.18 15.14 -2.81
C ASN A 113 -12.04 15.38 -1.81
N VAL A 114 -10.94 14.70 -2.01
CA VAL A 114 -9.76 14.80 -1.15
C VAL A 114 -9.11 16.18 -1.23
N ASP A 115 -9.13 16.84 -2.40
CA ASP A 115 -8.52 18.16 -2.58
C ASP A 115 -9.24 19.24 -1.73
N VAL A 116 -10.56 19.13 -1.56
CA VAL A 116 -11.32 20.04 -0.70
C VAL A 116 -10.90 19.89 0.76
N VAL A 117 -10.70 18.65 1.22
CA VAL A 117 -10.26 18.39 2.59
C VAL A 117 -8.82 18.84 2.82
N LEU A 118 -7.93 18.62 1.85
CA LEU A 118 -6.54 19.10 1.91
C LEU A 118 -6.50 20.63 2.00
N LYS A 119 -7.25 21.31 1.15
CA LYS A 119 -7.34 22.78 1.19
C LYS A 119 -7.81 23.29 2.54
N ASN A 120 -8.78 22.63 3.14
CA ASN A 120 -9.26 22.97 4.47
C ASN A 120 -8.22 22.74 5.57
N LEU A 121 -7.48 21.63 5.50
CA LEU A 121 -6.36 21.38 6.42
C LEU A 121 -5.26 22.45 6.29
N GLU A 122 -5.01 22.95 5.07
CA GLU A 122 -4.10 24.06 4.81
C GLU A 122 -4.61 25.36 5.42
N GLU A 123 -5.87 25.73 5.17
CA GLU A 123 -6.50 26.93 5.73
C GLU A 123 -6.53 26.92 7.27
N ARG A 124 -6.64 25.76 7.88
CA ARG A 124 -6.58 25.56 9.33
C ARG A 124 -5.15 25.49 9.88
N GLY A 125 -4.13 25.50 9.02
CA GLY A 125 -2.72 25.54 9.38
C GLY A 125 -2.13 24.21 9.82
N TYR A 126 -2.69 23.06 9.42
CA TYR A 126 -2.13 21.74 9.70
C TYR A 126 -1.13 21.26 8.64
N ILE A 127 -1.32 21.72 7.42
CA ILE A 127 -0.41 21.45 6.30
C ILE A 127 -0.09 22.76 5.56
N ALA A 128 1.01 22.75 4.80
CA ALA A 128 1.40 23.84 3.94
C ALA A 128 1.98 23.29 2.63
N PHE A 129 1.83 24.03 1.55
CA PHE A 129 2.51 23.70 0.30
C PHE A 129 4.01 23.92 0.46
N ALA A 130 4.80 22.88 0.20
CA ALA A 130 6.25 23.00 0.08
C ALA A 130 6.61 23.70 -1.24
N SER A 131 7.79 24.31 -1.29
CA SER A 131 8.37 24.78 -2.55
C SER A 131 8.76 23.62 -3.48
N ALA A 132 9.04 23.91 -4.75
CA ALA A 132 9.58 22.91 -5.65
C ALA A 132 10.95 22.42 -5.16
N LYS A 133 11.77 23.29 -4.58
CA LYS A 133 13.07 22.93 -3.98
C LYS A 133 12.93 21.94 -2.82
N GLU A 134 11.99 22.15 -1.92
CA GLU A 134 11.69 21.19 -0.83
C GLU A 134 11.15 19.87 -1.38
N SER A 135 10.43 19.89 -2.49
CA SER A 135 9.86 18.72 -3.14
C SER A 135 10.89 17.88 -3.94
N VAL A 136 12.11 18.39 -4.14
CA VAL A 136 13.23 17.65 -4.76
C VAL A 136 13.57 16.37 -3.98
N ASN A 137 13.39 16.37 -2.67
CA ASN A 137 13.60 15.18 -1.83
C ASN A 137 12.73 13.97 -2.24
N ASP A 138 11.59 14.20 -2.87
CA ASP A 138 10.66 13.16 -3.29
C ASP A 138 11.07 12.50 -4.61
N LEU A 139 12.03 13.10 -5.35
CA LEU A 139 12.52 12.55 -6.60
C LEU A 139 13.35 11.30 -6.39
N THR A 140 13.31 10.41 -7.37
CA THR A 140 14.20 9.25 -7.43
C THR A 140 15.62 9.67 -7.80
N VAL A 141 16.61 8.82 -7.48
CA VAL A 141 18.01 9.06 -7.87
C VAL A 141 18.14 9.24 -9.40
N SER A 142 17.38 8.49 -10.18
CA SER A 142 17.39 8.62 -11.65
C SER A 142 16.91 10.00 -12.08
N GLN A 143 15.81 10.48 -11.53
CA GLN A 143 15.26 11.80 -11.84
C GLN A 143 16.18 12.95 -11.42
N LEU A 144 16.84 12.83 -10.25
CA LEU A 144 17.83 13.79 -9.78
C LEU A 144 19.03 13.88 -10.74
N LYS A 145 19.55 12.72 -11.17
CA LYS A 145 20.67 12.67 -12.11
C LYS A 145 20.32 13.24 -13.48
N GLU A 146 19.12 12.98 -13.95
CA GLU A 146 18.62 13.51 -15.22
C GLU A 146 18.51 15.03 -15.18
N LEU A 147 17.92 15.61 -14.11
CA LEU A 147 17.87 17.05 -13.89
C LEU A 147 19.29 17.68 -13.86
N LEU A 148 20.22 17.09 -13.13
CA LEU A 148 21.58 17.58 -13.03
C LEU A 148 22.30 17.52 -14.39
N MET A 149 22.14 16.43 -15.12
CA MET A 149 22.74 16.25 -16.46
C MET A 149 22.23 17.30 -17.46
N GLU A 150 20.91 17.56 -17.46
CA GLU A 150 20.29 18.58 -18.33
C GLU A 150 20.79 20.00 -18.04
N HIS A 151 21.29 20.24 -16.81
CA HIS A 151 21.82 21.53 -16.39
C HIS A 151 23.39 21.56 -16.35
N GLY A 152 24.04 20.53 -16.90
CA GLY A 152 25.52 20.46 -16.96
C GLY A 152 26.19 20.20 -15.62
N GLU A 153 25.43 19.72 -14.63
CA GLU A 153 25.92 19.47 -13.28
C GLU A 153 26.37 18.01 -13.07
N SER A 154 27.22 17.79 -12.07
CA SER A 154 27.70 16.45 -11.74
C SER A 154 26.58 15.53 -11.26
N THR A 155 26.49 14.33 -11.81
CA THR A 155 25.51 13.29 -11.48
C THR A 155 26.05 12.25 -10.49
N THR A 156 27.25 12.46 -9.93
CA THR A 156 27.88 11.55 -8.96
C THR A 156 27.45 11.87 -7.54
N GLY A 157 27.33 10.84 -6.71
CA GLY A 157 27.03 10.99 -5.29
C GLY A 157 25.84 10.17 -4.80
N LYS A 158 25.62 10.17 -3.48
CA LYS A 158 24.46 9.60 -2.81
C LYS A 158 23.23 10.49 -3.02
N LYS A 159 22.04 9.95 -2.80
CA LYS A 159 20.77 10.69 -2.98
C LYS A 159 20.78 12.05 -2.29
N ALA A 160 21.23 12.12 -1.04
CA ALA A 160 21.28 13.38 -0.29
C ALA A 160 22.17 14.45 -0.94
N GLU A 161 23.32 14.05 -1.50
CA GLU A 161 24.24 14.94 -2.21
C GLU A 161 23.64 15.44 -3.53
N LEU A 162 22.93 14.58 -4.24
CA LEU A 162 22.23 14.94 -5.47
C LEU A 162 21.07 15.91 -5.18
N VAL A 163 20.30 15.66 -4.13
CA VAL A 163 19.22 16.57 -3.67
C VAL A 163 19.79 17.94 -3.33
N ALA A 164 20.84 18.01 -2.51
CA ALA A 164 21.50 19.27 -2.14
C ALA A 164 21.95 20.02 -3.40
N ARG A 165 22.65 19.34 -4.32
CA ARG A 165 23.13 19.94 -5.57
C ARG A 165 21.99 20.48 -6.43
N VAL A 166 20.91 19.72 -6.65
CA VAL A 166 19.73 20.19 -7.38
C VAL A 166 19.15 21.44 -6.71
N SER A 167 18.98 21.43 -5.38
CA SER A 167 18.40 22.56 -4.64
C SER A 167 19.29 23.80 -4.70
N ASP A 168 20.61 23.63 -4.75
CA ASP A 168 21.59 24.74 -4.76
C ASP A 168 21.75 25.32 -6.16
N THR A 169 21.79 24.48 -7.20
CA THR A 169 22.15 24.92 -8.56
C THR A 169 20.96 25.19 -9.47
N ILE A 170 19.78 24.61 -9.21
CA ILE A 170 18.61 24.76 -10.08
C ILE A 170 17.59 25.69 -9.42
N SER A 171 17.10 26.67 -10.19
CA SER A 171 16.13 27.64 -9.70
C SER A 171 14.75 27.00 -9.47
N GLU A 172 13.95 27.58 -8.57
CA GLU A 172 12.57 27.17 -8.30
C GLU A 172 11.73 27.13 -9.59
N GLU A 173 11.86 28.17 -10.43
CA GLU A 173 11.15 28.28 -11.70
C GLU A 173 11.52 27.16 -12.66
N THR A 174 12.82 26.84 -12.74
CA THR A 174 13.32 25.75 -13.57
C THR A 174 12.80 24.40 -13.10
N LEU A 175 12.79 24.15 -11.78
CA LEU A 175 12.24 22.93 -11.21
C LEU A 175 10.74 22.79 -11.53
N LEU A 176 9.96 23.86 -11.39
CA LEU A 176 8.55 23.86 -11.77
C LEU A 176 8.35 23.59 -13.27
N SER A 177 9.18 24.21 -14.13
CA SER A 177 9.16 24.00 -15.57
C SER A 177 9.56 22.57 -15.97
N ALA A 178 10.51 21.98 -15.24
CA ALA A 178 10.87 20.57 -15.37
C ALA A 178 9.80 19.62 -14.81
N GLY A 179 8.71 20.17 -14.23
CA GLY A 179 7.57 19.42 -13.76
C GLY A 179 7.74 18.85 -12.34
N VAL A 180 8.67 19.36 -11.55
CA VAL A 180 8.73 19.09 -10.12
C VAL A 180 7.50 19.76 -9.49
N ARG A 181 6.64 18.94 -8.87
CA ARG A 181 5.39 19.44 -8.30
C ARG A 181 5.53 19.63 -6.80
N PRO A 182 5.23 20.84 -6.30
CA PRO A 182 5.08 21.07 -4.86
C PRO A 182 4.13 20.07 -4.23
N LYS A 183 4.45 19.67 -3.00
CA LYS A 183 3.67 18.72 -2.20
C LYS A 183 3.28 19.35 -0.88
N TYR A 184 2.19 18.88 -0.32
CA TYR A 184 1.88 19.23 1.05
C TYR A 184 2.88 18.64 2.03
N ARG A 185 3.22 19.44 3.05
CA ARG A 185 4.04 19.04 4.21
C ARG A 185 3.29 19.40 5.47
N LEU A 186 3.59 18.70 6.55
CA LEU A 186 3.03 19.05 7.85
C LEU A 186 3.65 20.35 8.37
N THR A 187 2.80 21.18 8.95
CA THR A 187 3.26 22.20 9.89
C THR A 187 3.61 21.56 11.22
N GLU A 188 4.15 22.32 12.16
CA GLU A 188 4.39 21.84 13.53
C GLU A 188 3.10 21.36 14.19
N THR A 189 2.00 22.11 14.03
CA THR A 189 0.68 21.74 14.52
C THR A 189 0.17 20.44 13.89
N GLY A 190 0.37 20.28 12.58
CA GLY A 190 0.00 19.05 11.89
C GLY A 190 0.81 17.84 12.34
N ALA A 191 2.11 18.02 12.58
CA ALA A 191 2.98 16.96 13.07
C ALA A 191 2.60 16.53 14.50
N GLN A 192 2.30 17.48 15.36
CA GLN A 192 1.83 17.22 16.72
C GLN A 192 0.49 16.48 16.69
N GLU A 193 -0.49 16.94 15.89
CA GLU A 193 -1.79 16.31 15.74
C GLU A 193 -1.69 14.85 15.28
N LEU A 194 -0.85 14.60 14.27
CA LEU A 194 -0.60 13.25 13.77
C LEU A 194 0.03 12.35 14.85
N SER A 195 1.00 12.88 15.60
CA SER A 195 1.68 12.14 16.67
C SER A 195 0.72 11.75 17.81
N GLU A 196 -0.13 12.68 18.25
CA GLU A 196 -1.11 12.45 19.31
C GLU A 196 -2.23 11.47 18.91
N ASN A 197 -2.47 11.31 17.61
CA ASN A 197 -3.49 10.42 17.07
C ASN A 197 -2.91 9.31 16.18
N ALA A 198 -1.71 8.82 16.52
CA ALA A 198 -0.97 7.81 15.74
C ALA A 198 -1.73 6.48 15.56
N TYR A 199 -2.78 6.22 16.35
CA TYR A 199 -3.64 5.05 16.19
C TYR A 199 -4.36 5.03 14.83
N VAL A 200 -4.68 6.19 14.25
CA VAL A 200 -5.39 6.27 12.95
C VAL A 200 -4.57 5.66 11.82
N PRO A 201 -3.35 6.15 11.51
CA PRO A 201 -2.54 5.55 10.47
C PRO A 201 -2.10 4.12 10.80
N TYR A 202 -1.94 3.78 12.09
CA TYR A 202 -1.63 2.42 12.51
C TYR A 202 -2.75 1.45 12.13
N MET A 203 -4.00 1.77 12.45
CA MET A 203 -5.16 0.94 12.14
C MET A 203 -5.41 0.84 10.63
N HIS A 204 -5.22 1.95 9.90
CA HIS A 204 -5.36 1.95 8.45
C HIS A 204 -4.35 1.02 7.74
N LYS A 205 -3.10 0.96 8.24
CA LYS A 205 -2.02 0.15 7.65
C LYS A 205 -2.01 -1.30 8.10
N ALA A 206 -2.67 -1.64 9.17
CA ALA A 206 -2.64 -2.97 9.74
C ALA A 206 -3.72 -3.85 9.08
N PRO A 207 -3.39 -4.65 8.05
CA PRO A 207 -4.39 -5.35 7.22
C PRO A 207 -5.26 -6.31 8.04
N ASN A 208 -4.70 -6.93 9.07
CA ASN A 208 -5.44 -7.84 9.94
C ASN A 208 -6.34 -7.12 10.96
N LYS A 209 -6.12 -5.80 11.15
CA LYS A 209 -6.86 -4.98 12.13
C LYS A 209 -7.94 -4.14 11.47
N THR A 210 -7.85 -3.92 10.17
CA THR A 210 -8.81 -3.14 9.38
C THR A 210 -9.74 -4.01 8.54
N THR A 211 -9.49 -5.32 8.48
CA THR A 211 -10.30 -6.23 7.69
C THR A 211 -11.49 -6.69 8.50
N GLU A 212 -12.69 -6.49 7.96
CA GLU A 212 -13.89 -7.10 8.47
C GLU A 212 -13.85 -8.61 8.21
N ASP A 213 -13.91 -9.43 9.25
CA ASP A 213 -14.20 -10.85 9.06
C ASP A 213 -15.70 -11.05 8.96
N THR A 214 -16.21 -10.91 7.74
CA THR A 214 -17.64 -11.02 7.43
C THR A 214 -18.23 -12.39 7.78
N ARG A 215 -17.40 -13.44 7.83
CA ARG A 215 -17.87 -14.80 8.21
C ARG A 215 -18.30 -14.88 9.65
N PHE A 216 -17.67 -14.08 10.51
CA PHE A 216 -17.93 -14.11 11.95
C PHE A 216 -18.58 -12.83 12.48
N GLY A 217 -18.81 -11.83 11.62
CA GLY A 217 -19.37 -10.54 12.04
C GLY A 217 -18.42 -9.76 12.97
N LEU A 218 -17.13 -9.98 12.85
CA LEU A 218 -16.12 -9.29 13.63
C LEU A 218 -15.47 -8.19 12.79
N THR A 219 -15.52 -6.97 13.29
CA THR A 219 -14.92 -5.79 12.67
C THR A 219 -13.93 -5.15 13.62
N PHE A 220 -12.72 -4.90 13.12
CA PHE A 220 -11.67 -4.24 13.89
C PHE A 220 -10.90 -3.27 12.98
N ASN A 221 -11.30 -2.01 13.00
CA ASN A 221 -10.77 -0.95 12.14
C ASN A 221 -10.68 0.39 12.89
N VAL A 222 -10.27 1.45 12.18
CA VAL A 222 -10.13 2.79 12.77
C VAL A 222 -11.42 3.30 13.42
N TRP A 223 -12.58 2.93 12.90
CA TRP A 223 -13.86 3.38 13.41
C TRP A 223 -14.23 2.71 14.75
N SER A 224 -14.04 1.40 14.84
CA SER A 224 -14.26 0.65 16.08
C SER A 224 -13.30 1.09 17.18
N ILE A 225 -12.03 1.33 16.85
CA ILE A 225 -11.05 1.86 17.80
C ILE A 225 -11.39 3.28 18.22
N ASN A 226 -11.76 4.15 17.29
CA ASN A 226 -12.17 5.51 17.62
C ASN A 226 -13.35 5.53 18.62
N LYS A 227 -14.30 4.63 18.43
CA LYS A 227 -15.42 4.45 19.38
C LYS A 227 -14.94 3.98 20.76
N LEU A 228 -13.98 3.05 20.84
CA LEU A 228 -13.43 2.57 22.10
C LEU A 228 -12.60 3.64 22.82
N LEU A 229 -11.84 4.42 22.11
CA LEU A 229 -11.02 5.50 22.68
C LEU A 229 -11.87 6.69 23.14
N GLY A 230 -13.00 6.93 22.47
CA GLY A 230 -13.85 8.09 22.77
C GLY A 230 -13.13 9.42 22.54
N SER A 231 -13.60 10.47 23.21
CA SER A 231 -13.03 11.83 23.15
C SER A 231 -11.98 12.12 24.25
N GLY A 232 -11.71 11.14 25.13
CA GLY A 232 -10.78 11.31 26.25
C GLY A 232 -9.30 11.17 25.88
N ASP A 233 -8.46 10.98 26.89
CA ASP A 233 -7.03 10.72 26.72
C ASP A 233 -6.78 9.44 25.90
N LYS A 234 -6.08 9.59 24.81
CA LYS A 234 -5.76 8.52 23.87
C LYS A 234 -4.30 8.03 23.98
N SER A 235 -3.55 8.46 24.98
CA SER A 235 -2.13 8.11 25.15
C SER A 235 -1.88 6.60 25.27
N ASN A 236 -2.86 5.87 25.80
CA ASN A 236 -2.81 4.42 25.96
C ASN A 236 -3.44 3.63 24.81
N TRP A 237 -3.67 4.27 23.65
CA TRP A 237 -4.37 3.68 22.51
C TRP A 237 -3.78 2.33 22.09
N LYS A 238 -2.46 2.18 22.13
CA LYS A 238 -1.78 0.95 21.71
C LYS A 238 -2.19 -0.23 22.57
N LYS A 239 -2.25 -0.04 23.89
CA LYS A 239 -2.71 -1.08 24.83
C LYS A 239 -4.15 -1.50 24.53
N ILE A 240 -5.02 -0.53 24.27
CA ILE A 240 -6.44 -0.80 23.94
C ILE A 240 -6.55 -1.57 22.62
N VAL A 241 -5.78 -1.17 21.60
CA VAL A 241 -5.72 -1.88 20.31
C VAL A 241 -5.25 -3.32 20.51
N ASP A 242 -4.16 -3.53 21.24
CA ASP A 242 -3.58 -4.86 21.46
C ASP A 242 -4.50 -5.77 22.30
N GLU A 243 -5.24 -5.21 23.24
CA GLU A 243 -6.26 -5.94 24.03
C GLU A 243 -7.44 -6.36 23.16
N GLN A 244 -7.93 -5.44 22.33
CA GLN A 244 -9.05 -5.72 21.44
C GLN A 244 -8.67 -6.75 20.37
N GLU A 245 -7.48 -6.63 19.81
CA GLU A 245 -6.95 -7.60 18.85
C GLU A 245 -6.86 -9.01 19.47
N ARG A 246 -6.35 -9.11 20.69
CA ARG A 246 -6.30 -10.41 21.40
C ARG A 246 -7.69 -11.01 21.61
N LYS A 247 -8.69 -10.19 21.97
CA LYS A 247 -10.07 -10.67 22.12
C LYS A 247 -10.62 -11.21 20.79
N ILE A 248 -10.49 -10.43 19.72
CA ILE A 248 -10.99 -10.82 18.39
C ILE A 248 -10.27 -12.08 17.89
N ASN A 249 -8.95 -12.13 18.00
CA ASN A 249 -8.18 -13.31 17.59
C ASN A 249 -8.58 -14.56 18.37
N LYS A 250 -8.85 -14.42 19.67
CA LYS A 250 -9.37 -15.52 20.48
C LYS A 250 -10.76 -15.96 20.01
N GLU A 251 -11.68 -15.03 19.76
CA GLU A 251 -13.01 -15.36 19.27
C GLU A 251 -12.96 -16.05 17.89
N ILE A 252 -12.07 -15.60 16.99
CA ILE A 252 -11.85 -16.24 15.70
C ILE A 252 -11.30 -17.65 15.89
N ALA A 253 -10.32 -17.84 16.78
CA ALA A 253 -9.75 -19.15 17.06
C ALA A 253 -10.82 -20.10 17.64
N ASP A 254 -11.57 -19.67 18.64
CA ASP A 254 -12.66 -20.45 19.27
C ASP A 254 -13.73 -20.88 18.23
N ARG A 255 -14.11 -19.98 17.32
CA ARG A 255 -15.06 -20.28 16.23
C ARG A 255 -14.48 -21.22 15.19
N ASN A 256 -13.21 -21.05 14.82
CA ASN A 256 -12.51 -21.98 13.91
C ASN A 256 -12.41 -23.38 14.52
N ASP A 257 -12.08 -23.47 15.80
CA ASP A 257 -12.00 -24.77 16.50
C ASP A 257 -13.36 -25.46 16.56
N ALA A 258 -14.43 -24.71 16.85
CA ALA A 258 -15.80 -25.23 16.81
C ALA A 258 -16.17 -25.71 15.40
N PHE A 259 -15.90 -24.92 14.37
CA PHE A 259 -16.13 -25.27 12.98
C PHE A 259 -15.35 -26.54 12.58
N MET A 260 -14.07 -26.63 12.90
CA MET A 260 -13.24 -27.80 12.60
C MET A 260 -13.71 -29.06 13.33
N LYS A 261 -14.18 -28.91 14.56
CA LYS A 261 -14.78 -30.02 15.33
C LYS A 261 -16.05 -30.56 14.68
N ASP A 262 -16.91 -29.66 14.19
CA ASP A 262 -18.15 -30.06 13.53
C ASP A 262 -17.87 -30.61 12.12
N LEU A 263 -16.98 -29.99 11.36
CA LEU A 263 -16.53 -30.49 10.05
C LEU A 263 -15.99 -31.92 10.15
N LYS A 264 -15.21 -32.22 11.18
CA LYS A 264 -14.67 -33.57 11.41
C LYS A 264 -15.76 -34.64 11.56
N LYS A 265 -16.94 -34.27 12.05
CA LYS A 265 -18.08 -35.20 12.20
C LYS A 265 -18.88 -35.31 10.92
N ILE A 266 -19.09 -34.18 10.21
CA ILE A 266 -19.97 -34.08 9.04
C ILE A 266 -19.24 -34.51 7.78
N ASP A 267 -18.00 -34.05 7.60
CA ASP A 267 -17.14 -34.34 6.44
C ASP A 267 -15.69 -34.61 6.90
N PRO A 268 -15.37 -35.84 7.31
CA PRO A 268 -14.03 -36.23 7.76
C PRO A 268 -12.95 -36.03 6.70
N GLU A 269 -13.26 -36.14 5.41
CA GLU A 269 -12.30 -35.95 4.33
C GLU A 269 -12.00 -34.48 4.13
N GLY A 270 -13.01 -33.62 4.07
CA GLY A 270 -12.85 -32.17 4.04
C GLY A 270 -12.05 -31.66 5.25
N TYR A 271 -12.29 -32.23 6.44
CA TYR A 271 -11.49 -31.91 7.63
C TYR A 271 -10.00 -32.26 7.44
N ARG A 272 -9.67 -33.45 6.88
CA ARG A 272 -8.27 -33.82 6.62
C ARG A 272 -7.60 -32.89 5.63
N VAL A 273 -8.30 -32.52 4.58
CA VAL A 273 -7.80 -31.57 3.55
C VAL A 273 -7.47 -30.23 4.19
N LEU A 274 -8.43 -29.62 4.91
CA LEU A 274 -8.21 -28.32 5.56
C LEU A 274 -7.09 -28.37 6.58
N LYS A 275 -7.06 -29.39 7.44
CA LYS A 275 -6.00 -29.56 8.43
C LYS A 275 -4.61 -29.67 7.78
N THR A 276 -4.51 -30.38 6.66
CA THR A 276 -3.24 -30.47 5.91
C THR A 276 -2.83 -29.12 5.32
N GLN A 277 -3.80 -28.34 4.81
CA GLN A 277 -3.55 -26.99 4.31
C GLN A 277 -3.03 -26.07 5.42
N ASP A 278 -3.68 -26.06 6.57
CA ASP A 278 -3.27 -25.24 7.73
C ASP A 278 -1.85 -25.59 8.19
N GLN A 279 -1.53 -26.89 8.29
CA GLN A 279 -0.18 -27.34 8.65
C GLN A 279 0.89 -26.89 7.63
N GLN A 280 0.56 -26.94 6.33
CA GLN A 280 1.48 -26.45 5.30
C GLN A 280 1.66 -24.93 5.37
N ILE A 281 0.59 -24.16 5.57
CA ILE A 281 0.66 -22.72 5.71
C ILE A 281 1.56 -22.34 6.90
N GLU A 282 1.34 -22.97 8.06
CA GLU A 282 2.17 -22.75 9.25
C GLU A 282 3.65 -23.09 9.00
N ALA A 283 3.93 -24.23 8.35
CA ALA A 283 5.29 -24.63 8.03
C ALA A 283 5.98 -23.62 7.09
N VAL A 284 5.27 -23.13 6.07
CA VAL A 284 5.79 -22.13 5.13
C VAL A 284 6.04 -20.79 5.84
N GLN A 285 5.14 -20.36 6.74
CA GLN A 285 5.33 -19.13 7.51
C GLN A 285 6.58 -19.23 8.40
N LYS A 286 6.74 -20.31 9.16
CA LYS A 286 7.93 -20.54 10.00
C LYS A 286 9.22 -20.57 9.19
N ALA A 287 9.21 -21.23 8.04
CA ALA A 287 10.38 -21.28 7.16
C ALA A 287 10.74 -19.89 6.62
N LYS A 288 9.73 -19.07 6.29
CA LYS A 288 9.91 -17.69 5.82
C LYS A 288 10.41 -16.76 6.93
N GLU A 289 9.88 -16.89 8.14
CA GLU A 289 10.35 -16.14 9.32
C GLU A 289 11.82 -16.44 9.57
N LYS A 290 12.20 -17.71 9.62
CA LYS A 290 13.58 -18.15 9.77
C LYS A 290 14.49 -17.59 8.67
N PHE A 291 14.08 -17.67 7.40
CA PHE A 291 14.83 -17.07 6.29
C PHE A 291 14.97 -15.55 6.44
N ASN A 292 13.98 -14.85 6.98
CA ASN A 292 14.07 -13.41 7.23
C ASN A 292 15.08 -13.06 8.33
N GLU A 293 15.28 -13.95 9.29
CA GLU A 293 16.23 -13.80 10.39
C GLU A 293 17.67 -14.08 9.95
N ASP A 294 17.91 -15.26 9.39
CA ASP A 294 19.25 -15.76 9.08
C ASP A 294 19.75 -15.50 7.65
N ARG A 295 18.81 -15.19 6.72
CA ARG A 295 19.08 -14.99 5.28
C ARG A 295 19.70 -16.19 4.58
N ASP A 296 19.60 -17.38 5.18
CA ASP A 296 20.08 -18.64 4.59
C ASP A 296 19.17 -19.09 3.45
N ILE A 297 19.52 -18.68 2.23
CA ILE A 297 18.76 -18.98 1.03
C ILE A 297 18.79 -20.47 0.68
N ASP A 298 19.88 -21.17 0.96
CA ASP A 298 20.03 -22.58 0.60
C ASP A 298 19.15 -23.46 1.47
N THR A 299 19.10 -23.21 2.78
CA THR A 299 18.14 -23.88 3.69
C THR A 299 16.69 -23.59 3.29
N TYR A 300 16.38 -22.35 2.88
CA TYR A 300 15.02 -22.01 2.47
C TYR A 300 14.64 -22.67 1.13
N ILE A 301 15.57 -22.78 0.18
CA ILE A 301 15.37 -23.56 -1.06
C ILE A 301 15.13 -25.03 -0.73
N ALA A 302 15.94 -25.63 0.13
CA ALA A 302 15.81 -27.04 0.51
C ALA A 302 14.44 -27.37 1.15
N PHE A 303 13.92 -26.43 1.96
CA PHE A 303 12.56 -26.53 2.49
C PHE A 303 11.52 -26.62 1.36
N TRP A 304 11.58 -25.69 0.38
CA TRP A 304 10.64 -25.67 -0.74
C TRP A 304 10.78 -26.89 -1.67
N GLU A 305 12.02 -27.33 -1.96
CA GLU A 305 12.28 -28.54 -2.73
C GLU A 305 11.65 -29.78 -2.07
N THR A 306 11.79 -29.87 -0.74
CA THR A 306 11.20 -30.96 0.05
C THR A 306 9.67 -30.91 0.02
N LEU A 307 9.08 -29.73 0.17
CA LEU A 307 7.63 -29.54 0.09
C LEU A 307 7.08 -30.00 -1.28
N TRP A 308 7.74 -29.62 -2.37
CA TRP A 308 7.32 -29.98 -3.72
C TRP A 308 7.57 -31.47 -4.05
N LYS A 309 8.63 -32.07 -3.51
CA LYS A 309 8.88 -33.52 -3.59
C LYS A 309 7.77 -34.31 -2.92
N ASN A 310 7.23 -33.83 -1.83
CA ASN A 310 6.16 -34.44 -1.05
C ASN A 310 4.74 -34.10 -1.56
N GLY A 311 4.60 -33.74 -2.83
CA GLY A 311 3.31 -33.54 -3.49
C GLY A 311 2.84 -32.09 -3.58
N GLY A 312 3.70 -31.13 -3.25
CA GLY A 312 3.47 -29.69 -3.42
C GLY A 312 2.42 -29.08 -2.48
N LEU A 313 2.06 -27.86 -2.79
CA LEU A 313 1.06 -27.12 -2.00
C LEU A 313 -0.34 -27.68 -2.18
N LYS A 314 -1.05 -27.85 -1.06
CA LYS A 314 -2.45 -28.27 -1.00
C LYS A 314 -3.43 -27.08 -0.93
N PHE A 315 -2.91 -25.86 -0.95
CA PHE A 315 -3.70 -24.64 -1.00
C PHE A 315 -3.34 -23.81 -2.25
N GLU A 316 -4.24 -22.94 -2.66
CA GLU A 316 -4.05 -22.09 -3.84
C GLU A 316 -3.45 -20.74 -3.46
N GLY A 317 -2.72 -20.16 -4.37
CA GLY A 317 -2.08 -18.85 -4.20
C GLY A 317 -0.89 -18.70 -5.15
N ALA A 318 -1.05 -17.89 -6.20
CA ALA A 318 -0.03 -17.73 -7.23
C ALA A 318 1.33 -17.29 -6.67
N GLY A 319 1.35 -16.49 -5.58
CA GLY A 319 2.60 -16.07 -4.93
C GLY A 319 3.39 -17.27 -4.40
N TRP A 320 2.74 -18.15 -3.67
CA TRP A 320 3.37 -19.33 -3.05
C TRP A 320 3.90 -20.35 -4.06
N HIS A 321 3.19 -20.54 -5.18
CA HIS A 321 3.60 -21.47 -6.24
C HIS A 321 4.86 -21.00 -6.99
N PHE A 322 5.17 -19.71 -6.95
CA PHE A 322 6.32 -19.13 -7.62
C PHE A 322 7.45 -18.71 -6.65
N GLU A 323 7.34 -18.98 -5.36
CA GLU A 323 8.41 -18.68 -4.39
C GLU A 323 9.70 -19.45 -4.71
N LEU A 324 9.62 -20.76 -4.97
CA LEU A 324 10.80 -21.56 -5.28
C LEU A 324 11.51 -21.12 -6.58
N PRO A 325 10.83 -20.88 -7.71
CA PRO A 325 11.47 -20.27 -8.89
C PRO A 325 12.14 -18.93 -8.61
N ASP A 326 11.55 -18.06 -7.81
CA ASP A 326 12.17 -16.78 -7.45
C ASP A 326 13.45 -16.98 -6.62
N LEU A 327 13.48 -17.95 -5.72
CA LEU A 327 14.68 -18.31 -4.97
C LEU A 327 15.78 -18.87 -5.89
N TYR A 328 15.44 -19.75 -6.81
CA TYR A 328 16.40 -20.24 -7.81
C TYR A 328 16.97 -19.11 -8.68
N ILE A 329 16.12 -18.16 -9.11
CA ILE A 329 16.57 -16.98 -9.87
C ILE A 329 17.54 -16.14 -9.04
N LYS A 330 17.22 -15.87 -7.77
CA LYS A 330 18.10 -15.12 -6.85
C LYS A 330 19.45 -15.80 -6.66
N SER A 331 19.46 -17.14 -6.59
CA SER A 331 20.67 -17.96 -6.47
C SER A 331 21.34 -18.28 -7.80
N LYS A 332 20.88 -17.69 -8.92
CA LYS A 332 21.39 -17.92 -10.29
C LYS A 332 21.29 -19.38 -10.75
N ARG A 333 20.43 -20.17 -10.16
CA ARG A 333 20.11 -21.57 -10.52
C ARG A 333 19.03 -21.58 -11.61
N TYR A 334 19.34 -21.01 -12.78
CA TYR A 334 18.35 -20.79 -13.84
C TYR A 334 17.82 -22.08 -14.47
N ASP A 335 18.62 -23.12 -14.53
CA ASP A 335 18.20 -24.43 -15.07
C ASP A 335 17.17 -25.10 -14.16
N ASP A 336 17.37 -25.03 -12.84
CA ASP A 336 16.43 -25.53 -11.86
C ASP A 336 15.11 -24.74 -11.90
N ALA A 337 15.21 -23.39 -12.01
CA ALA A 337 14.05 -22.53 -12.14
C ALA A 337 13.22 -22.87 -13.39
N LEU A 338 13.87 -23.05 -14.54
CA LEU A 338 13.22 -23.38 -15.82
C LEU A 338 12.53 -24.75 -15.76
N ALA A 339 13.24 -25.77 -15.26
CA ALA A 339 12.70 -27.11 -15.09
C ALA A 339 11.47 -27.12 -14.17
N PHE A 340 11.54 -26.41 -13.05
CA PHE A 340 10.46 -26.31 -12.09
C PHE A 340 9.23 -25.61 -12.70
N VAL A 341 9.40 -24.43 -13.30
CA VAL A 341 8.28 -23.65 -13.88
C VAL A 341 7.61 -24.40 -15.03
N THR A 342 8.39 -25.09 -15.85
CA THR A 342 7.87 -25.92 -16.95
C THR A 342 7.01 -27.07 -16.41
N LYS A 343 7.44 -27.71 -15.31
CA LYS A 343 6.65 -28.74 -14.62
C LYS A 343 5.39 -28.16 -13.99
N LEU A 344 5.52 -27.03 -13.29
CA LEU A 344 4.38 -26.33 -12.67
C LEU A 344 3.30 -25.95 -13.68
N LYS A 345 3.70 -25.44 -14.86
CA LYS A 345 2.77 -25.11 -15.95
C LYS A 345 1.91 -26.30 -16.38
N LYS A 346 2.51 -27.50 -16.44
CA LYS A 346 1.78 -28.74 -16.79
C LYS A 346 0.85 -29.21 -15.66
N GLN A 347 1.29 -29.06 -14.41
CA GLN A 347 0.53 -29.52 -13.24
C GLN A 347 -0.60 -28.57 -12.83
N LYS A 348 -0.45 -27.30 -13.08
CA LYS A 348 -1.38 -26.22 -12.69
C LYS A 348 -1.69 -25.31 -13.89
N PRO A 349 -2.57 -25.72 -14.81
CA PRO A 349 -2.91 -24.92 -16.00
C PRO A 349 -3.43 -23.52 -15.71
N THR A 350 -4.05 -23.31 -14.54
CA THR A 350 -4.51 -21.99 -14.06
C THR A 350 -3.40 -20.97 -13.96
N TYR A 351 -2.16 -21.41 -13.81
CA TYR A 351 -0.97 -20.53 -13.74
C TYR A 351 -0.17 -20.48 -15.05
N ALA A 352 -0.68 -21.04 -16.15
CA ALA A 352 0.08 -21.16 -17.41
C ALA A 352 0.61 -19.80 -17.90
N HIS A 353 -0.24 -18.76 -17.93
CA HIS A 353 0.16 -17.43 -18.38
C HIS A 353 1.31 -16.85 -17.54
N LYS A 354 1.24 -17.00 -16.21
CA LYS A 354 2.30 -16.55 -15.32
C LYS A 354 3.58 -17.37 -15.50
N ALA A 355 3.45 -18.69 -15.69
CA ALA A 355 4.57 -19.57 -15.95
C ALA A 355 5.30 -19.22 -17.26
N ASP A 356 4.58 -18.87 -18.33
CA ASP A 356 5.18 -18.44 -19.59
C ASP A 356 6.01 -17.16 -19.44
N ALA A 357 5.50 -16.19 -18.68
CA ALA A 357 6.24 -14.97 -18.36
C ALA A 357 7.53 -15.27 -17.56
N TYR A 358 7.47 -16.23 -16.61
CA TYR A 358 8.65 -16.66 -15.87
C TYR A 358 9.67 -17.38 -16.75
N ILE A 359 9.24 -18.29 -17.64
CA ILE A 359 10.11 -19.00 -18.59
C ILE A 359 10.89 -17.99 -19.42
N LYS A 360 10.20 -17.05 -20.05
CA LYS A 360 10.84 -15.97 -20.84
C LYS A 360 11.87 -15.20 -20.02
N LYS A 361 11.51 -14.75 -18.82
CA LYS A 361 12.41 -14.02 -17.92
C LYS A 361 13.66 -14.83 -17.56
N ILE A 362 13.50 -16.12 -17.27
CA ILE A 362 14.60 -17.01 -16.90
C ILE A 362 15.57 -17.20 -18.07
N GLU A 363 15.04 -17.42 -19.28
CA GLU A 363 15.86 -17.58 -20.51
C GLU A 363 16.67 -16.32 -20.81
N GLU A 364 16.07 -15.13 -20.68
CA GLU A 364 16.76 -13.85 -20.83
C GLU A 364 17.90 -13.67 -19.79
N LEU A 365 17.65 -14.03 -18.51
CA LEU A 365 18.65 -13.95 -17.46
C LEU A 365 19.80 -14.94 -17.68
N LYS A 366 19.48 -16.15 -18.12
CA LYS A 366 20.46 -17.18 -18.47
C LYS A 366 21.34 -16.73 -19.64
N ALA A 367 20.75 -16.18 -20.70
CA ALA A 367 21.49 -15.64 -21.83
C ALA A 367 22.46 -14.50 -21.42
N LYS A 368 21.99 -13.57 -20.58
CA LYS A 368 22.83 -12.50 -20.02
C LYS A 368 24.00 -13.04 -19.17
N GLN A 369 23.78 -14.11 -18.41
CA GLN A 369 24.83 -14.75 -17.62
C GLN A 369 25.91 -15.39 -18.52
N MET A 370 25.48 -16.08 -19.58
CA MET A 370 26.40 -16.71 -20.56
C MET A 370 27.23 -15.68 -21.32
N ALA A 371 26.62 -14.57 -21.73
CA ALA A 371 27.34 -13.48 -22.40
C ALA A 371 28.44 -12.87 -21.50
N LYS A 372 28.13 -12.69 -20.18
CA LYS A 372 29.14 -12.18 -19.21
C LYS A 372 30.30 -13.14 -18.92
N LYS A 373 30.14 -14.44 -19.15
CA LYS A 373 31.21 -15.46 -18.97
C LYS A 373 32.12 -15.57 -20.19
N LYS A 374 31.70 -15.01 -21.35
CA LYS A 374 32.50 -15.04 -22.60
C LYS A 374 33.37 -13.79 -22.79
N ASN A 375 33.07 -12.74 -22.01
CA ASN A 375 33.88 -11.52 -21.91
C ASN A 375 34.74 -11.54 -20.63
#